data_9acdf42d97c5e31511ed4a0ffc27e855
#
_entry.id   9acdf42d97c5e31511ed4a0ffc27e855
#
_cell.length_a   1.000
_cell.length_b   1.000
_cell.length_c   1.000
_cell.angle_alpha   90.00
_cell.angle_beta   90.00
_cell.angle_gamma   90.00
#
_symmetry.space_group_name_H-M   'P 1'
#
loop_
_entity.id
_entity.type
_entity.pdbx_description
1 polymer ?
#
loop_
_entity_poly.entity_id
_entity_poly.type
_entity_poly.pdbx_seq_one_letter_code
_entity_poly.pdbx_strand_id
1 'polypeptide(L)'
;GVRAKHLTTTAKKPHPYEYAHDEVGYNYRLPNLNAALGCAQLEQLESFIAQKRDLASRYAAQLKGSELDFFSEPVGCRSNYWLNAVLCENLHHRDALLKATNDNGVMTRPVWALMNHLPMYSNCRCGPLTNAEWLEARIVNLPSSIPLEARK
;
A
#
# COMPACT_ATOMS: atom_id res chain seq x y z
N GLY A 1 15.42 0.90 -21.89
CA GLY A 1 16.62 0.35 -22.07
C GLY A 1 17.90 1.11 -21.79
N VAL A 2 18.81 1.17 -22.80
CA VAL A 2 20.19 1.63 -22.64
C VAL A 2 20.29 3.05 -22.07
N ARG A 3 19.52 4.01 -22.59
CA ARG A 3 19.54 5.40 -22.10
C ARG A 3 19.09 5.52 -20.63
N ALA A 4 18.05 4.79 -20.23
CA ALA A 4 17.61 4.81 -18.84
C ALA A 4 18.71 4.27 -17.91
N LYS A 5 19.36 3.16 -18.29
CA LYS A 5 20.49 2.60 -17.52
C LYS A 5 21.65 3.59 -17.43
N HIS A 6 21.99 4.29 -18.52
CA HIS A 6 23.05 5.29 -18.55
C HIS A 6 22.76 6.42 -17.53
N LEU A 7 21.59 7.05 -17.63
CA LEU A 7 21.17 8.13 -16.74
C LEU A 7 21.09 7.71 -15.26
N THR A 8 20.57 6.51 -14.97
CA THR A 8 20.40 6.00 -13.59
C THR A 8 21.69 5.46 -12.98
N THR A 9 22.77 5.40 -13.75
CA THR A 9 24.12 5.00 -13.30
C THR A 9 25.11 6.14 -13.44
N THR A 10 24.66 7.36 -13.21
CA THR A 10 25.45 8.60 -13.19
C THR A 10 25.93 9.10 -14.56
N ALA A 11 25.36 8.61 -15.66
CA ALA A 11 25.80 8.93 -17.02
C ALA A 11 27.32 8.78 -17.22
N LYS A 12 27.90 7.74 -16.60
CA LYS A 12 29.34 7.47 -16.66
C LYS A 12 29.70 6.79 -17.98
N LYS A 13 30.71 7.32 -18.67
CA LYS A 13 31.27 6.67 -19.85
C LYS A 13 32.14 5.48 -19.45
N PRO A 14 32.06 4.36 -20.17
CA PRO A 14 32.98 3.25 -19.97
C PRO A 14 34.43 3.67 -20.25
N HIS A 15 35.29 3.57 -19.24
CA HIS A 15 36.73 3.80 -19.38
C HIS A 15 37.48 2.93 -18.34
N PRO A 16 38.68 2.38 -18.67
CA PRO A 16 39.41 1.49 -17.76
C PRO A 16 39.80 2.14 -16.43
N TYR A 17 40.14 3.41 -16.39
CA TYR A 17 40.68 4.09 -15.22
C TYR A 17 40.19 5.55 -15.07
N GLU A 18 39.45 6.13 -16.05
CA GLU A 18 38.92 7.50 -15.94
C GLU A 18 37.43 7.51 -15.51
N TYR A 19 37.09 8.58 -14.80
CA TYR A 19 35.72 8.86 -14.39
C TYR A 19 35.18 10.06 -15.18
N ALA A 20 34.69 9.79 -16.40
CA ALA A 20 34.09 10.80 -17.25
C ALA A 20 32.55 10.61 -17.31
N HIS A 21 31.83 11.71 -17.24
CA HIS A 21 30.37 11.75 -17.35
C HIS A 21 30.04 12.66 -18.53
N ASP A 22 29.11 12.27 -19.38
CA ASP A 22 28.78 12.99 -20.62
C ASP A 22 27.47 13.78 -20.53
N GLU A 23 26.69 13.55 -19.49
CA GLU A 23 25.47 14.32 -19.20
C GLU A 23 25.12 14.27 -17.71
N VAL A 24 24.09 15.01 -17.29
CA VAL A 24 23.56 14.95 -15.93
C VAL A 24 22.89 13.60 -15.72
N GLY A 25 23.39 12.82 -14.76
CA GLY A 25 22.87 11.51 -14.39
C GLY A 25 22.64 11.40 -12.90
N TYR A 26 21.98 10.32 -12.51
CA TYR A 26 21.56 10.05 -11.12
C TYR A 26 22.12 8.70 -10.65
N ASN A 27 22.36 8.56 -9.37
CA ASN A 27 22.76 7.28 -8.81
C ASN A 27 21.54 6.54 -8.24
N TYR A 28 20.89 5.73 -9.07
CA TYR A 28 19.79 4.87 -8.69
C TYR A 28 20.21 3.40 -8.53
N ARG A 29 21.49 3.16 -8.25
CA ARG A 29 21.96 1.80 -7.93
C ARG A 29 21.40 1.39 -6.57
N LEU A 30 20.92 0.15 -6.49
CA LEU A 30 20.48 -0.44 -5.23
C LEU A 30 21.71 -0.67 -4.33
N PRO A 31 21.82 -0.02 -3.14
CA PRO A 31 22.91 -0.29 -2.21
C PRO A 31 22.88 -1.74 -1.71
N ASN A 32 24.05 -2.32 -1.46
CA ASN A 32 24.17 -3.71 -1.01
C ASN A 32 23.39 -3.97 0.29
N LEU A 33 23.35 -3.03 1.21
CA LEU A 33 22.57 -3.15 2.45
C LEU A 33 21.07 -3.31 2.16
N ASN A 34 20.53 -2.48 1.27
CA ASN A 34 19.14 -2.56 0.88
C ASN A 34 18.84 -3.86 0.11
N ALA A 35 19.78 -4.32 -0.73
CA ALA A 35 19.65 -5.59 -1.42
C ALA A 35 19.64 -6.78 -0.45
N ALA A 36 20.54 -6.79 0.54
CA ALA A 36 20.60 -7.83 1.57
C ALA A 36 19.30 -7.86 2.41
N LEU A 37 18.79 -6.69 2.81
CA LEU A 37 17.51 -6.60 3.51
C LEU A 37 16.37 -7.12 2.63
N GLY A 38 16.36 -6.77 1.34
CA GLY A 38 15.37 -7.26 0.38
C GLY A 38 15.40 -8.78 0.25
N CYS A 39 16.57 -9.39 0.16
CA CYS A 39 16.71 -10.85 0.15
C CYS A 39 16.15 -11.50 1.42
N ALA A 40 16.51 -10.99 2.60
CA ALA A 40 16.01 -11.50 3.87
C ALA A 40 14.48 -11.39 4.01
N GLN A 41 13.88 -10.34 3.45
CA GLN A 41 12.41 -10.19 3.41
C GLN A 41 11.77 -11.19 2.44
N LEU A 42 12.38 -11.41 1.26
CA LEU A 42 11.87 -12.36 0.27
C LEU A 42 11.92 -13.81 0.76
N GLU A 43 12.94 -14.19 1.53
CA GLU A 43 13.04 -15.52 2.16
C GLU A 43 11.86 -15.83 3.09
N GLN A 44 11.21 -14.81 3.65
CA GLN A 44 10.08 -14.93 4.57
C GLN A 44 8.72 -14.57 3.94
N LEU A 45 8.70 -14.20 2.66
CA LEU A 45 7.52 -13.62 2.00
C LEU A 45 6.29 -14.52 2.08
N GLU A 46 6.42 -15.82 1.84
CA GLU A 46 5.29 -16.75 1.88
C GLU A 46 4.69 -16.86 3.29
N SER A 47 5.53 -16.84 4.32
CA SER A 47 5.09 -16.81 5.72
C SER A 47 4.32 -15.52 6.03
N PHE A 48 4.83 -14.38 5.58
CA PHE A 48 4.13 -13.09 5.76
C PHE A 48 2.78 -13.08 5.05
N ILE A 49 2.71 -13.59 3.83
CA ILE A 49 1.45 -13.68 3.07
C ILE A 49 0.45 -14.59 3.80
N ALA A 50 0.89 -15.76 4.28
CA ALA A 50 0.03 -16.68 5.01
C ALA A 50 -0.58 -16.03 6.26
N GLN A 51 0.22 -15.35 7.07
CA GLN A 51 -0.23 -14.64 8.28
C GLN A 51 -1.18 -13.47 7.94
N LYS A 52 -0.90 -12.72 6.87
CA LYS A 52 -1.79 -11.65 6.39
C LYS A 52 -3.16 -12.19 5.98
N ARG A 53 -3.19 -13.31 5.27
CA ARG A 53 -4.42 -13.96 4.84
C ARG A 53 -5.19 -14.57 6.00
N ASP A 54 -4.51 -15.12 7.01
CA ASP A 54 -5.14 -15.56 8.25
C ASP A 54 -5.82 -14.40 8.99
N LEU A 55 -5.12 -13.28 9.15
CA LEU A 55 -5.69 -12.07 9.75
C LEU A 55 -6.94 -11.59 8.98
N ALA A 56 -6.90 -11.57 7.65
CA ALA A 56 -8.05 -11.22 6.82
C ALA A 56 -9.23 -12.17 7.04
N SER A 57 -8.97 -13.47 7.10
CA SER A 57 -10.00 -14.48 7.37
C SER A 57 -10.65 -14.30 8.75
N ARG A 58 -9.86 -13.94 9.75
CA ARG A 58 -10.36 -13.65 11.11
C ARG A 58 -11.25 -12.42 11.13
N TYR A 59 -10.85 -11.33 10.45
CA TYR A 59 -11.71 -10.15 10.30
C TYR A 59 -13.02 -10.48 9.59
N ALA A 60 -12.96 -11.19 8.46
CA ALA A 60 -14.14 -11.59 7.71
C ALA A 60 -15.11 -12.44 8.57
N ALA A 61 -14.57 -13.35 9.38
CA ALA A 61 -15.39 -14.19 10.26
C ALA A 61 -16.05 -13.40 11.41
N GLN A 62 -15.29 -12.51 12.05
CA GLN A 62 -15.78 -11.71 13.18
C GLN A 62 -16.78 -10.62 12.76
N LEU A 63 -16.64 -10.07 11.58
CA LEU A 63 -17.53 -9.03 11.06
C LEU A 63 -18.78 -9.60 10.37
N LYS A 64 -18.85 -10.92 10.21
CA LYS A 64 -20.01 -11.56 9.59
C LYS A 64 -21.29 -11.29 10.37
N GLY A 65 -22.27 -10.67 9.70
CA GLY A 65 -23.57 -10.29 10.30
C GLY A 65 -23.54 -8.98 11.09
N SER A 66 -22.43 -8.23 11.07
CA SER A 66 -22.39 -6.84 11.53
C SER A 66 -22.86 -5.88 10.42
N GLU A 67 -22.92 -4.58 10.73
CA GLU A 67 -23.21 -3.50 9.78
C GLU A 67 -22.02 -3.12 8.88
N LEU A 68 -20.90 -3.84 9.01
CA LEU A 68 -19.67 -3.60 8.26
C LEU A 68 -19.41 -4.74 7.29
N ASP A 69 -19.32 -4.43 6.01
CA ASP A 69 -18.94 -5.40 4.99
C ASP A 69 -17.43 -5.48 4.86
N PHE A 70 -16.86 -6.65 5.14
CA PHE A 70 -15.42 -6.87 4.94
C PHE A 70 -15.08 -6.95 3.44
N PHE A 71 -14.08 -6.17 3.02
CA PHE A 71 -13.65 -6.10 1.63
C PHE A 71 -12.79 -7.31 1.26
N SER A 72 -13.43 -8.36 0.75
CA SER A 72 -12.78 -9.61 0.37
C SER A 72 -12.20 -9.56 -1.04
N GLU A 73 -11.21 -10.40 -1.30
CA GLU A 73 -10.65 -10.57 -2.64
C GLU A 73 -11.72 -11.10 -3.63
N PRO A 74 -11.75 -10.60 -4.87
CA PRO A 74 -12.67 -11.10 -5.89
C PRO A 74 -12.37 -12.56 -6.26
N VAL A 75 -13.38 -13.26 -6.77
CA VAL A 75 -13.22 -14.63 -7.28
C VAL A 75 -12.16 -14.67 -8.39
N GLY A 76 -11.25 -15.63 -8.30
CA GLY A 76 -10.13 -15.77 -9.25
C GLY A 76 -8.94 -14.85 -8.97
N CYS A 77 -8.98 -14.03 -7.94
CA CYS A 77 -7.87 -13.19 -7.51
C CYS A 77 -7.20 -13.76 -6.25
N ARG A 78 -5.91 -13.45 -6.06
CA ARG A 78 -5.17 -13.75 -4.83
C ARG A 78 -4.58 -12.47 -4.26
N SER A 79 -5.21 -11.91 -3.24
CA SER A 79 -4.74 -10.74 -2.52
C SER A 79 -3.65 -11.12 -1.51
N ASN A 80 -2.67 -10.24 -1.31
CA ASN A 80 -1.73 -10.33 -0.19
C ASN A 80 -2.29 -9.70 1.09
N TYR A 81 -3.48 -9.10 1.06
CA TYR A 81 -4.10 -8.35 2.15
C TYR A 81 -3.13 -7.38 2.84
N TRP A 82 -2.40 -6.62 2.04
CA TRP A 82 -1.52 -5.55 2.56
C TRP A 82 -2.28 -4.65 3.53
N LEU A 83 -3.49 -4.26 3.17
CA LEU A 83 -4.45 -3.61 4.04
C LEU A 83 -5.75 -4.45 4.07
N ASN A 84 -6.32 -4.58 5.26
CA ASN A 84 -7.68 -5.05 5.45
C ASN A 84 -8.60 -3.84 5.47
N ALA A 85 -9.76 -3.94 4.86
CA ALA A 85 -10.69 -2.82 4.77
C ALA A 85 -12.12 -3.28 5.01
N VAL A 86 -12.93 -2.36 5.50
CA VAL A 86 -14.39 -2.53 5.64
C VAL A 86 -15.11 -1.44 4.88
N LEU A 87 -16.29 -1.78 4.40
CA LEU A 87 -17.21 -0.86 3.76
C LEU A 87 -18.31 -0.49 4.76
N CYS A 88 -18.44 0.80 5.02
CA CYS A 88 -19.52 1.37 5.82
C CYS A 88 -20.72 1.70 4.95
N GLU A 89 -21.90 1.77 5.54
CA GLU A 89 -23.14 2.12 4.83
C GLU A 89 -23.07 3.50 4.12
N ASN A 90 -22.48 4.50 4.81
CA ASN A 90 -22.38 5.87 4.32
C ASN A 90 -21.21 6.62 4.98
N LEU A 91 -21.01 7.88 4.55
CA LEU A 91 -19.95 8.76 5.06
C LEU A 91 -20.04 8.99 6.58
N HIS A 92 -21.25 9.19 7.12
CA HIS A 92 -21.43 9.44 8.54
C HIS A 92 -21.03 8.20 9.38
N HIS A 93 -21.44 7.00 8.93
CA HIS A 93 -21.06 5.75 9.57
C HIS A 93 -19.53 5.53 9.51
N ARG A 94 -18.90 5.83 8.36
CA ARG A 94 -17.43 5.81 8.22
C ARG A 94 -16.75 6.72 9.24
N ASP A 95 -17.19 7.97 9.35
CA ASP A 95 -16.56 8.96 10.23
C ASP A 95 -16.79 8.62 11.71
N ALA A 96 -17.96 8.10 12.06
CA ALA A 96 -18.25 7.59 13.39
C ALA A 96 -17.33 6.40 13.76
N LEU A 97 -17.14 5.45 12.85
CA LEU A 97 -16.26 4.31 13.03
C LEU A 97 -14.80 4.77 13.22
N LEU A 98 -14.32 5.67 12.36
CA LEU A 98 -12.96 6.24 12.46
C LEU A 98 -12.75 6.92 13.81
N LYS A 99 -13.72 7.73 14.24
CA LYS A 99 -13.63 8.39 15.54
C LYS A 99 -13.63 7.39 16.69
N ALA A 100 -14.60 6.47 16.73
CA ALA A 100 -14.74 5.51 17.81
C ALA A 100 -13.50 4.61 17.97
N THR A 101 -12.97 4.11 16.87
CA THR A 101 -11.78 3.23 16.90
C THR A 101 -10.53 3.98 17.34
N ASN A 102 -10.26 5.17 16.78
CA ASN A 102 -9.07 5.95 17.13
C ASN A 102 -9.14 6.49 18.58
N ASP A 103 -10.29 6.91 19.06
CA ASP A 103 -10.48 7.33 20.46
C ASP A 103 -10.21 6.18 21.44
N ASN A 104 -10.40 4.94 21.02
CA ASN A 104 -10.12 3.73 21.82
C ASN A 104 -8.73 3.11 21.51
N GLY A 105 -7.83 3.82 20.85
CA GLY A 105 -6.47 3.39 20.57
C GLY A 105 -6.33 2.37 19.44
N VAL A 106 -7.40 2.08 18.70
CA VAL A 106 -7.37 1.22 17.52
C VAL A 106 -7.16 2.09 16.28
N MET A 107 -5.95 2.06 15.73
CA MET A 107 -5.55 2.90 14.61
C MET A 107 -6.21 2.46 13.30
N THR A 108 -7.32 3.09 12.95
CA THR A 108 -7.96 2.96 11.63
C THR A 108 -7.72 4.20 10.79
N ARG A 109 -7.85 4.09 9.48
CA ARG A 109 -7.64 5.20 8.53
C ARG A 109 -8.68 5.13 7.41
N PRO A 110 -9.17 6.27 6.88
CA PRO A 110 -9.91 6.26 5.63
C PRO A 110 -8.98 5.82 4.49
N VAL A 111 -9.54 5.51 3.33
CA VAL A 111 -8.73 5.42 2.11
C VAL A 111 -8.15 6.79 1.76
N TRP A 112 -7.11 6.79 0.91
CA TRP A 112 -6.51 8.03 0.43
C TRP A 112 -7.52 8.86 -0.33
N ALA A 113 -7.43 10.18 -0.17
CA ALA A 113 -8.21 11.11 -0.97
C ALA A 113 -7.97 10.87 -2.47
N LEU A 114 -9.03 10.97 -3.26
CA LEU A 114 -8.91 10.85 -4.71
C LEU A 114 -7.98 11.93 -5.27
N MET A 115 -7.21 11.58 -6.29
CA MET A 115 -6.19 12.47 -6.87
C MET A 115 -6.78 13.81 -7.34
N ASN A 116 -7.98 13.79 -7.91
CA ASN A 116 -8.68 15.01 -8.35
C ASN A 116 -9.12 15.92 -7.19
N HIS A 117 -9.19 15.41 -5.96
CA HIS A 117 -9.48 16.20 -4.77
C HIS A 117 -8.24 16.89 -4.18
N LEU A 118 -7.04 16.53 -4.67
CA LEU A 118 -5.81 17.16 -4.21
C LEU A 118 -5.61 18.53 -4.90
N PRO A 119 -5.23 19.59 -4.15
CA PRO A 119 -5.15 20.96 -4.71
C PRO A 119 -4.26 21.06 -5.96
N MET A 120 -3.15 20.30 -6.00
CA MET A 120 -2.21 20.34 -7.14
C MET A 120 -2.78 19.72 -8.42
N TYR A 121 -3.85 18.93 -8.34
CA TYR A 121 -4.48 18.26 -9.49
C TYR A 121 -5.88 18.77 -9.82
N SER A 122 -6.37 19.82 -9.13
CA SER A 122 -7.72 20.36 -9.30
C SER A 122 -8.04 20.82 -10.74
N ASN A 123 -7.01 21.21 -11.51
CA ASN A 123 -7.13 21.64 -12.90
C ASN A 123 -6.82 20.53 -13.92
N CYS A 124 -6.56 19.30 -13.46
CA CYS A 124 -6.31 18.18 -14.36
C CYS A 124 -7.62 17.63 -14.95
N ARG A 125 -7.54 17.13 -16.20
CA ARG A 125 -8.69 16.47 -16.83
C ARG A 125 -9.03 15.22 -16.04
N CYS A 126 -10.31 15.09 -15.67
CA CYS A 126 -10.83 13.94 -14.95
C CYS A 126 -12.04 13.37 -15.68
N GLY A 127 -12.15 12.06 -15.76
CA GLY A 127 -13.37 11.37 -16.19
C GLY A 127 -14.36 11.22 -15.04
N PRO A 128 -15.51 10.58 -15.25
CA PRO A 128 -16.47 10.30 -14.18
C PRO A 128 -15.86 9.32 -13.14
N LEU A 129 -15.92 9.68 -11.87
CA LEU A 129 -15.35 8.93 -10.74
C LEU A 129 -16.40 8.39 -9.78
N THR A 130 -17.63 8.22 -10.23
CA THR A 130 -18.80 7.86 -9.40
C THR A 130 -18.52 6.70 -8.44
N ASN A 131 -17.90 5.61 -8.93
CA ASN A 131 -17.59 4.45 -8.10
C ASN A 131 -16.44 4.74 -7.11
N ALA A 132 -15.42 5.51 -7.54
CA ALA A 132 -14.28 5.86 -6.69
C ALA A 132 -14.72 6.79 -5.55
N GLU A 133 -15.55 7.80 -5.83
CA GLU A 133 -16.13 8.72 -4.86
C GLU A 133 -17.05 7.97 -3.87
N TRP A 134 -17.85 7.03 -4.39
CA TRP A 134 -18.72 6.20 -3.56
C TRP A 134 -17.90 5.33 -2.59
N LEU A 135 -16.78 4.75 -3.05
CA LEU A 135 -15.86 3.95 -2.21
C LEU A 135 -15.09 4.82 -1.22
N GLU A 136 -14.55 5.98 -1.66
CA GLU A 136 -13.85 6.92 -0.78
C GLU A 136 -14.69 7.34 0.42
N ALA A 137 -15.98 7.58 0.19
CA ALA A 137 -16.91 7.97 1.23
C ALA A 137 -17.26 6.86 2.24
N ARG A 138 -16.81 5.61 2.03
CA ARG A 138 -17.29 4.44 2.80
C ARG A 138 -16.20 3.54 3.34
N ILE A 139 -15.03 3.50 2.71
CA ILE A 139 -13.98 2.53 3.10
C ILE A 139 -13.19 3.02 4.30
N VAL A 140 -12.98 2.10 5.25
CA VAL A 140 -12.06 2.26 6.39
C VAL A 140 -11.03 1.13 6.36
N ASN A 141 -9.76 1.49 6.38
CA ASN A 141 -8.65 0.56 6.54
C ASN A 141 -8.49 0.18 8.02
N LEU A 142 -8.44 -1.11 8.29
CA LEU A 142 -8.24 -1.70 9.61
C LEU A 142 -6.76 -1.96 9.89
N PRO A 143 -6.34 -2.12 11.17
CA PRO A 143 -5.00 -2.55 11.51
C PRO A 143 -4.64 -3.85 10.78
N SER A 144 -3.56 -3.80 10.02
CA SER A 144 -3.18 -4.91 9.12
C SER A 144 -1.76 -5.40 9.37
N SER A 145 -1.10 -4.91 10.42
CA SER A 145 0.20 -5.42 10.84
C SER A 145 0.05 -6.82 11.44
N ILE A 146 1.00 -7.68 11.11
CA ILE A 146 1.12 -8.99 11.75
C ILE A 146 1.80 -8.75 13.09
N PRO A 147 1.24 -9.27 14.21
CA PRO A 147 1.94 -9.25 15.47
C PRO A 147 3.30 -9.95 15.31
N LEU A 148 4.37 -9.30 15.71
CA LEU A 148 5.64 -9.99 15.84
C LEU A 148 5.45 -11.00 16.97
N GLU A 149 5.40 -12.28 16.64
CA GLU A 149 5.49 -13.32 17.66
C GLU A 149 6.77 -13.05 18.46
N ALA A 150 6.62 -12.89 19.77
CA ALA A 150 7.78 -12.78 20.63
C ALA A 150 8.64 -14.01 20.34
N ARG A 151 9.80 -13.81 19.74
CA ARG A 151 10.78 -14.89 19.53
C ARG A 151 11.06 -15.47 20.93
N LYS A 152 10.55 -16.69 21.15
CA LYS A 152 10.90 -17.48 22.35
C LYS A 152 12.36 -17.84 22.31
#